data_a582994a1cc5a16788e30edb2cc2e3f0
#
_entry.id   a582994a1cc5a16788e30edb2cc2e3f0
#
_cell.length_a   1.000
_cell.length_b   1.000
_cell.length_c   1.000
_cell.angle_alpha   90.00
_cell.angle_beta   90.00
_cell.angle_gamma   90.00
#
_symmetry.space_group_name_H-M   'P 1'
#
loop_
_entity.id
_entity.type
_entity.pdbx_description
1 polymer ?
#
loop_
_entity_poly.entity_id
_entity_poly.type
_entity_poly.pdbx_seq_one_letter_code
_entity_poly.pdbx_strand_id
1 'polypeptide(L)'
;MSLEPFADLASSTEEFAKEFREFMTRNPRPAAGSPADKETQGEPFAGDWGEHPSRDIFATTYLAATSCTDLLLGLADVLRARNALFATYTLTRGAVEAAALGCYLTDQDIDGRERVRRTLNYRLDAMCERVWLFTDMHGDYAAEKLDETKQRIADFARGARQHSFSFHDMNGKGRSAHIGPSQPAAMNLISLAVDKDTPELGRTYQRLLSATAHSGVHGLARMLTPLAPNEGRPGEALAAVNIDPRTVAVELVVGPLTAHSLARGIEWFTGCDMTALHGPANQMLQTWGRIGRISVATR
;
A
#
# COMPACT_ATOMS: atom_id res chain seq x y z
N MET A 1 10.67 30.95 4.53
CA MET A 1 10.65 29.63 5.16
C MET A 1 11.98 28.93 4.88
N SER A 2 12.62 28.34 5.90
CA SER A 2 13.84 27.53 5.73
C SER A 2 13.56 26.35 4.79
N LEU A 3 14.52 26.01 3.94
CA LEU A 3 14.42 24.89 2.97
C LEU A 3 14.77 23.53 3.63
N GLU A 4 15.47 23.56 4.74
CA GLU A 4 15.97 22.39 5.45
C GLU A 4 14.91 21.34 5.80
N PRO A 5 13.71 21.72 6.35
CA PRO A 5 12.75 20.70 6.77
C PRO A 5 12.21 19.81 5.66
N PHE A 6 12.02 20.34 4.43
CA PHE A 6 11.64 19.52 3.29
C PHE A 6 12.75 18.59 2.84
N ALA A 7 14.00 19.10 2.86
CA ALA A 7 15.16 18.30 2.54
C ALA A 7 15.39 17.18 3.56
N ASP A 8 15.16 17.46 4.85
CA ASP A 8 15.25 16.47 5.93
C ASP A 8 14.20 15.35 5.74
N LEU A 9 12.93 15.72 5.48
CA LEU A 9 11.86 14.75 5.19
C LEU A 9 12.21 13.88 3.99
N ALA A 10 12.67 14.51 2.91
CA ALA A 10 13.07 13.82 1.69
C ALA A 10 14.22 12.85 1.92
N SER A 11 15.31 13.33 2.55
CA SER A 11 16.52 12.53 2.73
C SER A 11 16.30 11.33 3.64
N SER A 12 15.59 11.51 4.76
CA SER A 12 15.29 10.40 5.67
C SER A 12 14.36 9.35 5.05
N THR A 13 13.39 9.79 4.23
CA THR A 13 12.48 8.89 3.52
C THR A 13 13.23 8.11 2.43
N GLU A 14 14.09 8.79 1.67
CA GLU A 14 14.91 8.18 0.62
C GLU A 14 15.86 7.13 1.18
N GLU A 15 16.55 7.44 2.28
CA GLU A 15 17.48 6.53 2.94
C GLU A 15 16.77 5.23 3.37
N PHE A 16 15.65 5.36 4.06
CA PHE A 16 14.83 4.21 4.44
C PHE A 16 14.37 3.39 3.22
N ALA A 17 13.83 4.04 2.20
CA ALA A 17 13.29 3.35 1.03
C ALA A 17 14.38 2.62 0.23
N LYS A 18 15.56 3.20 0.10
CA LYS A 18 16.73 2.56 -0.53
C LYS A 18 17.19 1.33 0.25
N GLU A 19 17.37 1.46 1.56
CA GLU A 19 17.82 0.34 2.39
C GLU A 19 16.77 -0.79 2.41
N PHE A 20 15.49 -0.46 2.42
CA PHE A 20 14.42 -1.46 2.36
C PHE A 20 14.43 -2.19 1.00
N ARG A 21 14.63 -1.49 -0.10
CA ARG A 21 14.77 -2.09 -1.43
C ARG A 21 16.01 -3.00 -1.53
N GLU A 22 17.14 -2.55 -0.99
CA GLU A 22 18.35 -3.36 -0.94
C GLU A 22 18.17 -4.60 -0.08
N PHE A 23 17.49 -4.48 1.05
CA PHE A 23 17.14 -5.62 1.88
C PHE A 23 16.37 -6.68 1.07
N MET A 24 15.33 -6.29 0.36
CA MET A 24 14.55 -7.22 -0.46
C MET A 24 15.40 -7.87 -1.56
N THR A 25 16.29 -7.12 -2.18
CA THR A 25 17.19 -7.63 -3.22
C THR A 25 18.20 -8.65 -2.67
N ARG A 26 18.73 -8.40 -1.47
CA ARG A 26 19.69 -9.30 -0.78
C ARG A 26 19.02 -10.58 -0.26
N ASN A 27 17.72 -10.52 0.03
CA ASN A 27 16.94 -11.62 0.63
C ASN A 27 15.80 -12.11 -0.28
N PRO A 28 16.12 -12.71 -1.45
CA PRO A 28 15.10 -13.15 -2.41
C PRO A 28 14.34 -14.41 -1.97
N ARG A 29 14.64 -14.94 -0.79
CA ARG A 29 14.01 -16.13 -0.20
C ARG A 29 13.86 -15.97 1.31
N PRO A 30 12.82 -16.55 1.91
CA PRO A 30 12.70 -16.56 3.36
C PRO A 30 13.82 -17.39 4.02
N ALA A 31 14.16 -17.03 5.24
CA ALA A 31 15.13 -17.78 6.05
C ALA A 31 14.53 -19.13 6.47
N ALA A 32 15.40 -20.14 6.58
CA ALA A 32 15.01 -21.48 7.02
C ALA A 32 14.35 -21.43 8.41
N GLY A 33 13.22 -22.12 8.55
CA GLY A 33 12.45 -22.18 9.79
C GLY A 33 11.58 -20.95 10.09
N SER A 34 11.56 -19.95 9.22
CA SER A 34 10.63 -18.81 9.31
C SER A 34 9.18 -19.25 9.09
N PRO A 35 8.18 -18.41 9.43
CA PRO A 35 6.79 -18.67 9.06
C PRO A 35 6.61 -18.92 7.56
N ALA A 36 7.19 -18.09 6.70
CA ALA A 36 7.12 -18.24 5.24
C ALA A 36 7.75 -19.56 4.75
N ASP A 37 8.90 -19.96 5.31
CA ASP A 37 9.55 -21.23 4.97
C ASP A 37 8.68 -22.44 5.38
N LYS A 38 8.16 -22.43 6.61
CA LYS A 38 7.28 -23.50 7.11
C LYS A 38 5.99 -23.62 6.30
N GLU A 39 5.37 -22.51 5.93
CA GLU A 39 4.13 -22.50 5.17
C GLU A 39 4.28 -22.96 3.73
N THR A 40 5.51 -22.87 3.16
CA THR A 40 5.80 -23.34 1.80
C THR A 40 6.24 -24.80 1.74
N GLN A 41 6.57 -25.40 2.87
CA GLN A 41 7.02 -26.80 2.90
C GLN A 41 5.93 -27.76 2.45
N GLY A 42 6.21 -28.56 1.39
CA GLY A 42 5.28 -29.54 0.84
C GLY A 42 4.12 -28.96 0.02
N GLU A 43 4.07 -27.64 -0.19
CA GLU A 43 3.02 -26.96 -0.97
C GLU A 43 1.60 -27.45 -0.64
N PRO A 44 1.14 -27.30 0.60
CA PRO A 44 -0.09 -27.95 1.09
C PRO A 44 -1.35 -27.47 0.37
N PHE A 45 -1.27 -26.38 -0.39
CA PHE A 45 -2.37 -25.77 -1.11
C PHE A 45 -2.20 -25.80 -2.63
N ALA A 46 -1.26 -26.62 -3.18
CA ALA A 46 -1.14 -26.79 -4.63
C ALA A 46 -2.46 -27.31 -5.23
N GLY A 47 -2.84 -26.81 -6.41
CA GLY A 47 -4.10 -27.17 -7.04
C GLY A 47 -4.35 -26.41 -8.32
N ASP A 48 -5.59 -26.43 -8.83
CA ASP A 48 -5.99 -25.81 -10.10
C ASP A 48 -5.72 -24.29 -10.15
N TRP A 49 -5.66 -23.62 -9.01
CA TRP A 49 -5.31 -22.19 -8.91
C TRP A 49 -3.81 -21.89 -8.97
N GLY A 50 -2.96 -22.90 -8.94
CA GLY A 50 -1.50 -22.82 -9.07
C GLY A 50 -0.79 -23.91 -8.30
N GLU A 51 0.45 -24.16 -8.67
CA GLU A 51 1.28 -25.17 -8.03
C GLU A 51 1.91 -24.71 -6.72
N HIS A 52 2.03 -23.37 -6.55
CA HIS A 52 2.78 -22.79 -5.44
C HIS A 52 2.04 -21.62 -4.73
N PRO A 53 0.78 -21.79 -4.29
CA PRO A 53 0.00 -20.71 -3.70
C PRO A 53 0.63 -20.16 -2.41
N SER A 54 1.34 -20.98 -1.65
CA SER A 54 2.07 -20.51 -0.46
C SER A 54 3.27 -19.63 -0.82
N ARG A 55 3.99 -19.91 -1.90
CA ARG A 55 5.08 -19.04 -2.40
C ARG A 55 4.54 -17.74 -2.98
N ASP A 56 3.35 -17.75 -3.55
CA ASP A 56 2.70 -16.55 -4.07
C ASP A 56 2.46 -15.49 -2.99
N ILE A 57 2.31 -15.89 -1.73
CA ILE A 57 2.22 -14.97 -0.57
C ILE A 57 3.49 -14.12 -0.49
N PHE A 58 4.65 -14.79 -0.47
CA PHE A 58 5.94 -14.14 -0.40
C PHE A 58 6.15 -13.20 -1.60
N ALA A 59 5.91 -13.69 -2.83
CA ALA A 59 6.04 -12.88 -4.04
C ALA A 59 5.11 -11.65 -4.02
N THR A 60 3.85 -11.81 -3.61
CA THR A 60 2.89 -10.71 -3.52
C THR A 60 3.30 -9.68 -2.46
N THR A 61 3.79 -10.14 -1.32
CA THR A 61 4.30 -9.26 -0.25
C THR A 61 5.52 -8.46 -0.72
N TYR A 62 6.44 -9.08 -1.45
CA TYR A 62 7.60 -8.41 -2.02
C TYR A 62 7.24 -7.40 -3.11
N LEU A 63 6.25 -7.70 -3.95
CA LEU A 63 5.72 -6.74 -4.92
C LEU A 63 5.08 -5.54 -4.22
N ALA A 64 4.32 -5.77 -3.17
CA ALA A 64 3.74 -4.70 -2.36
C ALA A 64 4.83 -3.81 -1.73
N ALA A 65 5.88 -4.41 -1.17
CA ALA A 65 7.03 -3.69 -0.61
C ALA A 65 7.81 -2.91 -1.68
N THR A 66 8.01 -3.50 -2.86
CA THR A 66 8.65 -2.82 -4.00
C THR A 66 7.83 -1.61 -4.44
N SER A 67 6.51 -1.76 -4.59
CA SER A 67 5.62 -0.65 -4.93
C SER A 67 5.65 0.45 -3.85
N CYS A 68 5.60 0.06 -2.58
CA CYS A 68 5.70 1.01 -1.47
C CYS A 68 7.01 1.80 -1.51
N THR A 69 8.16 1.14 -1.68
CA THR A 69 9.47 1.81 -1.73
C THR A 69 9.63 2.71 -2.94
N ASP A 70 9.11 2.31 -4.12
CA ASP A 70 9.11 3.16 -5.32
C ASP A 70 8.33 4.46 -5.11
N LEU A 71 7.15 4.36 -4.49
CA LEU A 71 6.30 5.51 -4.20
C LEU A 71 6.91 6.41 -3.13
N LEU A 72 7.60 5.86 -2.13
CA LEU A 72 8.34 6.65 -1.14
C LEU A 72 9.55 7.37 -1.76
N LEU A 73 10.27 6.77 -2.70
CA LEU A 73 11.34 7.44 -3.44
C LEU A 73 10.79 8.59 -4.28
N GLY A 74 9.68 8.37 -4.98
CA GLY A 74 8.98 9.45 -5.69
C GLY A 74 8.51 10.56 -4.75
N LEU A 75 8.02 10.23 -3.56
CA LEU A 75 7.67 11.20 -2.52
C LEU A 75 8.89 12.03 -2.09
N ALA A 76 10.03 11.39 -1.85
CA ALA A 76 11.27 12.08 -1.48
C ALA A 76 11.73 13.05 -2.57
N ASP A 77 11.64 12.65 -3.84
CA ASP A 77 12.00 13.52 -4.98
C ASP A 77 11.08 14.74 -5.09
N VAL A 78 9.78 14.56 -4.95
CA VAL A 78 8.80 15.66 -4.98
C VAL A 78 8.98 16.62 -3.80
N LEU A 79 9.24 16.09 -2.59
CA LEU A 79 9.53 16.90 -1.41
C LEU A 79 10.79 17.74 -1.59
N ARG A 80 11.83 17.19 -2.20
CA ARG A 80 13.09 17.89 -2.50
C ARG A 80 12.90 18.96 -3.56
N ALA A 81 12.22 18.63 -4.65
CA ALA A 81 11.96 19.55 -5.75
C ALA A 81 10.91 20.62 -5.44
N ARG A 82 9.92 20.32 -4.61
CA ARG A 82 8.80 21.20 -4.20
C ARG A 82 8.01 21.83 -5.35
N ASN A 83 8.04 21.23 -6.52
CA ASN A 83 7.39 21.72 -7.73
C ASN A 83 6.04 21.06 -8.02
N ALA A 84 5.66 20.02 -7.28
CA ALA A 84 4.44 19.24 -7.46
C ALA A 84 3.87 18.76 -6.12
N LEU A 85 3.65 19.67 -5.18
CA LEU A 85 3.29 19.33 -3.79
C LEU A 85 1.98 18.51 -3.65
N PHE A 86 1.02 18.68 -4.56
CA PHE A 86 -0.19 17.83 -4.56
C PHE A 86 0.14 16.37 -4.87
N ALA A 87 1.18 16.10 -5.65
CA ALA A 87 1.60 14.74 -5.96
C ALA A 87 2.07 13.99 -4.71
N THR A 88 2.53 14.68 -3.66
CA THR A 88 2.94 14.05 -2.40
C THR A 88 1.80 13.24 -1.76
N TYR A 89 0.57 13.71 -1.86
CA TYR A 89 -0.61 13.01 -1.32
C TYR A 89 -0.95 11.77 -2.12
N THR A 90 -0.86 11.84 -3.45
CA THR A 90 -1.11 10.69 -4.33
C THR A 90 -0.04 9.61 -4.13
N LEU A 91 1.24 10.01 -4.06
CA LEU A 91 2.35 9.10 -3.81
C LEU A 91 2.25 8.46 -2.41
N THR A 92 1.96 9.26 -1.39
CA THR A 92 1.76 8.74 -0.03
C THR A 92 0.57 7.77 0.03
N ARG A 93 -0.55 8.10 -0.62
CA ARG A 93 -1.71 7.22 -0.68
C ARG A 93 -1.34 5.87 -1.30
N GLY A 94 -0.70 5.88 -2.46
CA GLY A 94 -0.27 4.65 -3.12
C GLY A 94 0.70 3.84 -2.26
N ALA A 95 1.67 4.50 -1.58
CA ALA A 95 2.59 3.83 -0.67
C ALA A 95 1.84 3.17 0.51
N VAL A 96 0.85 3.85 1.10
CA VAL A 96 0.02 3.32 2.18
C VAL A 96 -0.84 2.15 1.70
N GLU A 97 -1.45 2.22 0.51
CA GLU A 97 -2.23 1.12 -0.06
C GLU A 97 -1.36 -0.13 -0.29
N ALA A 98 -0.17 0.05 -0.85
CA ALA A 98 0.78 -1.04 -1.05
C ALA A 98 1.26 -1.62 0.28
N ALA A 99 1.64 -0.78 1.24
CA ALA A 99 2.07 -1.22 2.56
C ALA A 99 0.94 -1.95 3.31
N ALA A 100 -0.28 -1.45 3.25
CA ALA A 100 -1.44 -2.05 3.90
C ALA A 100 -1.73 -3.46 3.36
N LEU A 101 -1.60 -3.68 2.05
CA LEU A 101 -1.69 -5.02 1.46
C LEU A 101 -0.62 -5.95 2.05
N GLY A 102 0.63 -5.51 2.07
CA GLY A 102 1.71 -6.32 2.62
C GLY A 102 1.51 -6.64 4.11
N CYS A 103 1.11 -5.66 4.93
CA CYS A 103 0.76 -5.88 6.34
C CYS A 103 -0.41 -6.86 6.52
N TYR A 104 -1.40 -6.83 5.63
CA TYR A 104 -2.55 -7.75 5.65
C TYR A 104 -2.12 -9.18 5.35
N LEU A 105 -1.14 -9.38 4.48
CA LEU A 105 -0.60 -10.70 4.14
C LEU A 105 0.40 -11.22 5.17
N THR A 106 1.16 -10.35 5.83
CA THR A 106 2.15 -10.72 6.87
C THR A 106 1.60 -10.62 8.29
N ASP A 107 0.28 -10.57 8.46
CA ASP A 107 -0.36 -10.51 9.75
C ASP A 107 0.04 -11.71 10.63
N GLN A 108 0.50 -11.43 11.85
CA GLN A 108 1.00 -12.47 12.78
C GLN A 108 -0.12 -13.30 13.40
N ASP A 109 -1.33 -12.76 13.42
CA ASP A 109 -2.49 -13.34 14.09
C ASP A 109 -3.28 -14.33 13.21
N ILE A 110 -2.76 -14.65 12.00
CA ILE A 110 -3.40 -15.57 11.05
C ILE A 110 -2.48 -16.76 10.74
N ASP A 111 -3.12 -17.87 10.37
CA ASP A 111 -2.40 -19.07 9.91
C ASP A 111 -2.10 -19.05 8.40
N GLY A 112 -1.33 -20.03 7.94
CA GLY A 112 -0.95 -20.15 6.52
C GLY A 112 -2.17 -20.36 5.61
N ARG A 113 -3.23 -21.04 6.06
CA ARG A 113 -4.46 -21.24 5.29
C ARG A 113 -5.17 -19.89 5.03
N GLU A 114 -5.31 -19.09 6.07
CA GLU A 114 -5.92 -17.76 5.94
C GLU A 114 -5.06 -16.84 5.06
N ARG A 115 -3.75 -16.94 5.16
CA ARG A 115 -2.80 -16.16 4.35
C ARG A 115 -2.89 -16.52 2.86
N VAL A 116 -2.96 -17.82 2.54
CA VAL A 116 -3.23 -18.28 1.17
C VAL A 116 -4.57 -17.74 0.67
N ARG A 117 -5.64 -17.84 1.47
CA ARG A 117 -6.96 -17.30 1.12
C ARG A 117 -6.91 -15.81 0.80
N ARG A 118 -6.22 -15.01 1.63
CA ARG A 118 -6.06 -13.56 1.42
C ARG A 118 -5.33 -13.26 0.10
N THR A 119 -4.25 -13.97 -0.17
CA THR A 119 -3.47 -13.81 -1.41
C THR A 119 -4.29 -14.20 -2.65
N LEU A 120 -5.02 -15.30 -2.59
CA LEU A 120 -5.87 -15.75 -3.69
C LEU A 120 -7.03 -14.78 -3.94
N ASN A 121 -7.60 -14.18 -2.91
CA ASN A 121 -8.63 -13.15 -3.06
C ASN A 121 -8.07 -11.89 -3.73
N TYR A 122 -6.87 -11.46 -3.39
CA TYR A 122 -6.20 -10.34 -4.08
C TYR A 122 -6.01 -10.63 -5.58
N ARG A 123 -5.62 -11.87 -5.94
CA ARG A 123 -5.49 -12.29 -7.34
C ARG A 123 -6.84 -12.39 -8.05
N LEU A 124 -7.87 -12.90 -7.38
CA LEU A 124 -9.23 -12.96 -7.91
C LEU A 124 -9.78 -11.57 -8.20
N ASP A 125 -9.59 -10.63 -7.30
CA ASP A 125 -10.02 -9.24 -7.50
C ASP A 125 -9.40 -8.64 -8.77
N ALA A 126 -8.09 -8.79 -8.95
CA ALA A 126 -7.41 -8.36 -10.16
C ALA A 126 -7.91 -9.06 -11.44
N MET A 127 -8.31 -10.33 -11.36
CA MET A 127 -8.92 -11.03 -12.50
C MET A 127 -10.33 -10.52 -12.79
N CYS A 128 -11.11 -10.21 -11.78
CA CYS A 128 -12.44 -9.62 -11.95
C CYS A 128 -12.37 -8.24 -12.61
N GLU A 129 -11.43 -7.38 -12.19
CA GLU A 129 -11.14 -6.10 -12.85
C GLU A 129 -10.80 -6.29 -14.34
N ARG A 130 -10.01 -7.32 -14.68
CA ARG A 130 -9.70 -7.65 -16.07
C ARG A 130 -10.94 -8.11 -16.86
N VAL A 131 -11.85 -8.87 -16.23
CA VAL A 131 -13.11 -9.25 -16.88
C VAL A 131 -13.91 -8.02 -17.26
N TRP A 132 -14.04 -7.04 -16.35
CA TRP A 132 -14.75 -5.79 -16.65
C TRP A 132 -14.05 -5.00 -17.75
N LEU A 133 -12.72 -4.82 -17.64
CA LEU A 133 -11.93 -4.12 -18.65
C LEU A 133 -12.12 -4.73 -20.05
N PHE A 134 -11.98 -6.05 -20.19
CA PHE A 134 -12.10 -6.71 -21.50
C PHE A 134 -13.56 -6.80 -21.97
N THR A 135 -14.55 -6.74 -21.07
CA THR A 135 -15.96 -6.64 -21.47
C THR A 135 -16.27 -5.29 -22.12
N ASP A 136 -15.63 -4.23 -21.67
CA ASP A 136 -15.81 -2.88 -22.23
C ASP A 136 -14.96 -2.66 -23.51
N MET A 137 -13.98 -3.51 -23.78
CA MET A 137 -13.14 -3.46 -24.97
C MET A 137 -13.79 -4.26 -26.13
N HIS A 138 -13.47 -3.89 -27.37
CA HIS A 138 -13.94 -4.57 -28.56
C HIS A 138 -12.78 -5.21 -29.35
N GLY A 139 -13.10 -6.24 -30.15
CA GLY A 139 -12.16 -6.92 -31.03
C GLY A 139 -11.69 -8.28 -30.52
N ASP A 140 -11.04 -9.03 -31.41
CA ASP A 140 -10.67 -10.44 -31.17
C ASP A 140 -9.72 -10.59 -29.96
N TYR A 141 -8.77 -9.68 -29.80
CA TYR A 141 -7.85 -9.67 -28.65
C TYR A 141 -8.58 -9.58 -27.31
N ALA A 142 -9.57 -8.67 -27.21
CA ALA A 142 -10.35 -8.52 -25.99
C ALA A 142 -11.19 -9.76 -25.70
N ALA A 143 -11.81 -10.34 -26.73
CA ALA A 143 -12.59 -11.57 -26.59
C ALA A 143 -11.73 -12.76 -26.11
N GLU A 144 -10.55 -12.96 -26.71
CA GLU A 144 -9.59 -13.98 -26.28
C GLU A 144 -9.17 -13.80 -24.82
N LYS A 145 -8.77 -12.58 -24.43
CA LYS A 145 -8.34 -12.28 -23.05
C LYS A 145 -9.46 -12.37 -22.02
N LEU A 146 -10.69 -12.08 -22.44
CA LEU A 146 -11.87 -12.25 -21.61
C LEU A 146 -12.11 -13.74 -21.30
N ASP A 147 -12.04 -14.60 -22.32
CA ASP A 147 -12.25 -16.04 -22.17
C ASP A 147 -11.15 -16.70 -21.35
N GLU A 148 -9.87 -16.35 -21.61
CA GLU A 148 -8.74 -16.77 -20.77
C GLU A 148 -8.95 -16.40 -19.29
N THR A 149 -9.38 -15.16 -19.04
CA THR A 149 -9.57 -14.67 -17.66
C THR A 149 -10.73 -15.38 -16.96
N LYS A 150 -11.85 -15.59 -17.66
CA LYS A 150 -12.98 -16.38 -17.13
C LYS A 150 -12.60 -17.83 -16.82
N GLN A 151 -11.83 -18.46 -17.73
CA GLN A 151 -11.32 -19.81 -17.50
C GLN A 151 -10.44 -19.86 -16.25
N ARG A 152 -9.57 -18.85 -16.05
CA ARG A 152 -8.72 -18.76 -14.87
C ARG A 152 -9.52 -18.62 -13.56
N ILE A 153 -10.60 -17.83 -13.58
CA ILE A 153 -11.52 -17.72 -12.40
C ILE A 153 -12.18 -19.08 -12.13
N ALA A 154 -12.57 -19.84 -13.16
CA ALA A 154 -13.12 -21.19 -13.01
C ALA A 154 -12.10 -22.18 -12.41
N ASP A 155 -10.80 -22.03 -12.76
CA ASP A 155 -9.71 -22.81 -12.17
C ASP A 155 -9.59 -22.51 -10.67
N PHE A 156 -9.68 -21.23 -10.27
CA PHE A 156 -9.70 -20.84 -8.86
C PHE A 156 -10.89 -21.43 -8.10
N ALA A 157 -12.06 -21.48 -8.73
CA ALA A 157 -13.24 -22.11 -8.12
C ALA A 157 -13.04 -23.64 -7.90
N ARG A 158 -12.33 -24.33 -8.82
CA ARG A 158 -11.98 -25.74 -8.63
C ARG A 158 -10.95 -25.92 -7.53
N GLY A 159 -9.87 -25.13 -7.53
CA GLY A 159 -8.86 -25.15 -6.47
C GLY A 159 -9.46 -24.86 -5.09
N ALA A 160 -10.40 -23.91 -4.98
CA ALA A 160 -11.10 -23.64 -3.74
C ALA A 160 -11.83 -24.88 -3.21
N ARG A 161 -12.55 -25.61 -4.08
CA ARG A 161 -13.23 -26.84 -3.71
C ARG A 161 -12.27 -27.96 -3.32
N GLN A 162 -11.13 -28.11 -4.03
CA GLN A 162 -10.10 -29.10 -3.70
C GLN A 162 -9.58 -28.95 -2.27
N HIS A 163 -9.48 -27.71 -1.79
CA HIS A 163 -8.96 -27.38 -0.46
C HIS A 163 -10.05 -27.01 0.56
N SER A 164 -11.31 -27.37 0.29
CA SER A 164 -12.43 -27.12 1.21
C SER A 164 -12.62 -25.64 1.59
N PHE A 165 -12.37 -24.74 0.65
CA PHE A 165 -12.77 -23.35 0.76
C PHE A 165 -14.12 -23.13 0.09
N SER A 166 -14.96 -22.27 0.65
CA SER A 166 -16.15 -21.78 -0.04
C SER A 166 -15.75 -20.78 -1.14
N PHE A 167 -16.29 -20.96 -2.33
CA PHE A 167 -16.09 -20.02 -3.45
C PHE A 167 -17.40 -19.27 -3.74
N HIS A 168 -17.30 -17.97 -3.88
CA HIS A 168 -18.39 -17.07 -4.23
C HIS A 168 -18.08 -16.43 -5.59
N ASP A 169 -18.95 -16.64 -6.55
CA ASP A 169 -18.75 -16.17 -7.91
C ASP A 169 -19.03 -14.67 -8.04
N MET A 170 -18.54 -14.09 -9.13
CA MET A 170 -18.88 -12.72 -9.52
C MET A 170 -20.40 -12.58 -9.62
N ASN A 171 -20.96 -11.50 -9.09
CA ASN A 171 -22.34 -11.19 -9.34
C ASN A 171 -22.44 -9.92 -10.21
N GLY A 172 -23.45 -9.84 -11.07
CA GLY A 172 -23.66 -8.73 -12.01
C GLY A 172 -23.84 -7.33 -11.39
N LYS A 173 -23.57 -7.19 -10.08
CA LYS A 173 -23.59 -5.92 -9.32
C LYS A 173 -22.18 -5.41 -9.01
N GLY A 174 -21.15 -5.82 -9.77
CA GLY A 174 -19.79 -5.32 -9.61
C GLY A 174 -19.07 -5.86 -8.36
N ARG A 175 -19.49 -7.01 -7.82
CA ARG A 175 -18.74 -7.69 -6.76
C ARG A 175 -17.82 -8.74 -7.36
N SER A 176 -16.54 -8.66 -6.97
CA SER A 176 -15.53 -9.64 -7.35
C SER A 176 -15.85 -11.03 -6.82
N ALA A 177 -15.44 -12.07 -7.57
CA ALA A 177 -15.39 -13.42 -7.03
C ALA A 177 -14.45 -13.47 -5.83
N HIS A 178 -14.77 -14.31 -4.85
CA HIS A 178 -13.91 -14.45 -3.66
C HIS A 178 -14.01 -15.83 -3.00
N ILE A 179 -12.97 -16.16 -2.24
CA ILE A 179 -12.83 -17.39 -1.46
C ILE A 179 -13.10 -17.06 0.00
N GLY A 180 -14.10 -17.72 0.60
CA GLY A 180 -14.51 -17.44 1.97
C GLY A 180 -14.96 -15.99 2.17
N PRO A 181 -14.59 -15.30 3.25
CA PRO A 181 -14.82 -13.87 3.42
C PRO A 181 -14.16 -13.06 2.29
N SER A 182 -14.86 -12.08 1.74
CA SER A 182 -14.31 -11.18 0.71
C SER A 182 -13.13 -10.38 1.26
N GLN A 183 -12.23 -9.98 0.36
CA GLN A 183 -11.16 -9.07 0.73
C GLN A 183 -11.75 -7.73 1.21
N PRO A 184 -11.20 -7.15 2.29
CA PRO A 184 -11.57 -5.79 2.67
C PRO A 184 -11.29 -4.81 1.52
N ALA A 185 -12.17 -3.86 1.27
CA ALA A 185 -11.88 -2.79 0.33
C ALA A 185 -10.58 -2.07 0.71
N ALA A 186 -9.87 -1.50 -0.26
CA ALA A 186 -8.59 -0.79 -0.04
C ALA A 186 -8.68 0.23 1.12
N MET A 187 -9.81 0.92 1.24
CA MET A 187 -10.11 1.81 2.37
C MET A 187 -10.02 1.14 3.74
N ASN A 188 -10.54 -0.07 3.85
CA ASN A 188 -10.52 -0.82 5.10
C ASN A 188 -9.14 -1.41 5.39
N LEU A 189 -8.39 -1.80 4.35
CA LEU A 189 -7.00 -2.26 4.49
C LEU A 189 -6.12 -1.15 5.05
N ILE A 190 -6.24 0.07 4.55
CA ILE A 190 -5.53 1.24 5.07
C ILE A 190 -5.87 1.45 6.55
N SER A 191 -7.16 1.44 6.90
CA SER A 191 -7.58 1.58 8.29
C SER A 191 -6.99 0.48 9.17
N LEU A 192 -7.05 -0.78 8.73
CA LEU A 192 -6.48 -1.91 9.49
C LEU A 192 -4.97 -1.78 9.70
N ALA A 193 -4.23 -1.36 8.68
CA ALA A 193 -2.78 -1.21 8.78
C ALA A 193 -2.38 -0.04 9.71
N VAL A 194 -3.06 1.10 9.60
CA VAL A 194 -2.77 2.30 10.39
C VAL A 194 -3.25 2.14 11.83
N ASP A 195 -4.41 1.53 12.05
CA ASP A 195 -5.02 1.41 13.38
C ASP A 195 -4.24 0.42 14.28
N LYS A 196 -3.38 -0.45 13.73
CA LYS A 196 -2.46 -1.26 14.53
C LYS A 196 -1.48 -0.41 15.35
N ASP A 197 -0.93 0.64 14.75
CA ASP A 197 0.08 1.49 15.38
C ASP A 197 -0.53 2.79 15.94
N THR A 198 -1.64 3.25 15.36
CA THR A 198 -2.33 4.49 15.74
C THR A 198 -3.85 4.29 15.73
N PRO A 199 -4.42 3.73 16.81
CA PRO A 199 -5.86 3.45 16.89
C PRO A 199 -6.73 4.65 16.52
N GLU A 200 -7.81 4.38 15.75
CA GLU A 200 -8.81 5.36 15.31
C GLU A 200 -8.35 6.38 14.24
N LEU A 201 -7.07 6.41 13.87
CA LEU A 201 -6.57 7.36 12.87
C LEU A 201 -6.67 6.85 11.43
N GLY A 202 -6.75 5.54 11.22
CA GLY A 202 -6.72 4.95 9.88
C GLY A 202 -7.78 5.51 8.95
N ARG A 203 -9.03 5.61 9.40
CA ARG A 203 -10.13 6.22 8.63
C ARG A 203 -9.90 7.70 8.34
N THR A 204 -9.32 8.44 9.27
CA THR A 204 -9.02 9.87 9.11
C THR A 204 -7.97 10.07 8.02
N TYR A 205 -6.86 9.35 8.08
CA TYR A 205 -5.80 9.41 7.07
C TYR A 205 -6.30 8.94 5.69
N GLN A 206 -7.08 7.88 5.65
CA GLN A 206 -7.66 7.40 4.40
C GLN A 206 -8.53 8.47 3.72
N ARG A 207 -9.41 9.14 4.47
CA ARG A 207 -10.25 10.22 3.94
C ARG A 207 -9.42 11.42 3.48
N LEU A 208 -8.41 11.78 4.26
CA LEU A 208 -7.49 12.88 3.96
C LEU A 208 -6.76 12.66 2.64
N LEU A 209 -6.09 11.52 2.50
CA LEU A 209 -5.34 11.15 1.31
C LEU A 209 -6.24 11.01 0.08
N SER A 210 -7.43 10.39 0.24
CA SER A 210 -8.40 10.25 -0.84
C SER A 210 -8.93 11.60 -1.33
N ALA A 211 -9.31 12.50 -0.42
CA ALA A 211 -9.87 13.79 -0.80
C ALA A 211 -8.88 14.60 -1.65
N THR A 212 -7.60 14.54 -1.32
CA THR A 212 -6.56 15.27 -2.06
C THR A 212 -6.17 14.56 -3.36
N ALA A 213 -5.96 13.24 -3.34
CA ALA A 213 -5.58 12.46 -4.52
C ALA A 213 -6.65 12.50 -5.62
N HIS A 214 -7.93 12.60 -5.26
CA HIS A 214 -9.05 12.73 -6.19
C HIS A 214 -9.45 14.19 -6.48
N SER A 215 -8.59 15.15 -6.16
CA SER A 215 -8.86 16.59 -6.37
C SER A 215 -10.19 17.05 -5.74
N GLY A 216 -10.60 16.43 -4.65
CA GLY A 216 -11.80 16.82 -3.92
C GLY A 216 -11.67 18.25 -3.37
N VAL A 217 -12.77 19.02 -3.42
CA VAL A 217 -12.80 20.43 -2.99
C VAL A 217 -12.20 20.61 -1.59
N HIS A 218 -12.53 19.73 -0.66
CA HIS A 218 -11.98 19.77 0.70
C HIS A 218 -10.47 19.54 0.75
N GLY A 219 -9.95 18.62 -0.09
CA GLY A 219 -8.52 18.33 -0.16
C GLY A 219 -7.72 19.50 -0.71
N LEU A 220 -8.25 20.15 -1.75
CA LEU A 220 -7.59 21.28 -2.40
C LEU A 220 -7.73 22.58 -1.61
N ALA A 221 -8.92 22.87 -1.08
CA ALA A 221 -9.21 24.12 -0.37
C ALA A 221 -8.33 24.33 0.87
N ARG A 222 -7.94 23.26 1.57
CA ARG A 222 -7.05 23.34 2.73
C ARG A 222 -5.66 23.87 2.42
N MET A 223 -5.23 23.72 1.20
CA MET A 223 -3.88 24.13 0.74
C MET A 223 -3.86 25.55 0.18
N LEU A 224 -5.02 26.18 0.07
CA LEU A 224 -5.15 27.55 -0.41
C LEU A 224 -5.03 28.52 0.74
N THR A 225 -4.04 29.39 0.68
CA THR A 225 -3.94 30.55 1.57
C THR A 225 -4.52 31.75 0.83
N PRO A 226 -5.55 32.42 1.35
CA PRO A 226 -6.04 33.66 0.76
C PRO A 226 -4.88 34.65 0.69
N LEU A 227 -4.62 35.21 -0.47
CA LEU A 227 -3.76 36.38 -0.58
C LEU A 227 -4.57 37.60 -0.08
N ALA A 228 -3.88 38.49 0.64
CA ALA A 228 -4.54 39.71 1.14
C ALA A 228 -5.27 40.42 -0.01
N PRO A 229 -6.45 40.98 0.25
CA PRO A 229 -7.23 41.70 -0.76
C PRO A 229 -6.56 43.04 -1.03
N ASN A 230 -5.41 43.01 -1.66
CA ASN A 230 -4.69 44.18 -2.05
C ASN A 230 -4.24 44.04 -3.49
N GLU A 231 -4.56 44.93 -4.32
CA GLU A 231 -3.96 45.12 -5.60
C GLU A 231 -4.58 44.34 -6.74
N GLY A 232 -5.56 43.51 -6.51
CA GLY A 232 -6.39 42.86 -7.53
C GLY A 232 -7.65 43.65 -7.82
N ARG A 233 -8.27 43.38 -8.94
CA ARG A 233 -9.56 43.91 -9.28
C ARG A 233 -10.62 43.52 -8.24
N PRO A 234 -11.58 44.41 -7.91
CA PRO A 234 -12.65 44.05 -6.99
C PRO A 234 -13.37 42.76 -7.45
N GLY A 235 -13.38 41.71 -6.61
CA GLY A 235 -14.01 40.41 -6.91
C GLY A 235 -13.06 39.32 -7.32
N GLU A 236 -11.74 39.57 -7.52
CA GLU A 236 -10.76 38.51 -7.72
C GLU A 236 -10.20 38.02 -6.39
N ALA A 237 -10.57 36.81 -5.98
CA ALA A 237 -9.94 36.13 -4.87
C ALA A 237 -8.67 35.42 -5.39
N LEU A 238 -7.51 36.01 -5.16
CA LEU A 238 -6.25 35.32 -5.41
C LEU A 238 -5.92 34.42 -4.19
N ALA A 239 -5.61 33.17 -4.44
CA ALA A 239 -5.13 32.25 -3.45
C ALA A 239 -3.79 31.66 -3.88
N ALA A 240 -2.84 31.61 -2.95
CA ALA A 240 -1.58 30.90 -3.17
C ALA A 240 -1.67 29.50 -2.58
N VAL A 241 -1.09 28.52 -3.29
CA VAL A 241 -0.84 27.21 -2.71
C VAL A 241 0.36 27.36 -1.77
N ASN A 242 0.10 27.29 -0.48
CA ASN A 242 1.14 27.33 0.53
C ASN A 242 1.04 26.08 1.40
N ILE A 243 1.99 25.16 1.21
CA ILE A 243 2.10 23.95 2.01
C ILE A 243 3.35 24.10 2.86
N ASP A 244 3.17 24.21 4.16
CA ASP A 244 4.30 24.25 5.09
C ASP A 244 4.80 22.82 5.44
N PRO A 245 6.10 22.68 5.79
CA PRO A 245 6.69 21.37 6.08
C PRO A 245 6.03 20.65 7.25
N ARG A 246 5.49 21.39 8.23
CA ARG A 246 4.81 20.81 9.39
C ARG A 246 3.50 20.15 8.97
N THR A 247 2.70 20.84 8.17
CA THR A 247 1.46 20.29 7.61
C THR A 247 1.75 19.02 6.81
N VAL A 248 2.75 19.04 5.94
CA VAL A 248 3.19 17.85 5.18
C VAL A 248 3.59 16.72 6.13
N ALA A 249 4.40 17.01 7.14
CA ALA A 249 4.84 15.99 8.09
C ALA A 249 3.68 15.37 8.88
N VAL A 250 2.70 16.17 9.31
CA VAL A 250 1.52 15.68 10.05
C VAL A 250 0.59 14.85 9.15
N GLU A 251 0.33 15.35 7.96
CA GLU A 251 -0.69 14.76 7.08
C GLU A 251 -0.19 13.53 6.31
N LEU A 252 1.10 13.45 6.04
CA LEU A 252 1.68 12.37 5.24
C LEU A 252 2.53 11.37 6.04
N VAL A 253 2.71 11.56 7.36
CA VAL A 253 3.47 10.64 8.22
C VAL A 253 2.95 9.20 8.18
N VAL A 254 1.69 9.02 7.82
CA VAL A 254 1.09 7.69 7.65
C VAL A 254 1.81 6.84 6.60
N GLY A 255 2.41 7.45 5.56
CA GLY A 255 3.24 6.74 4.58
C GLY A 255 4.45 6.08 5.23
N PRO A 256 5.36 6.85 5.86
CA PRO A 256 6.46 6.33 6.67
C PRO A 256 6.05 5.30 7.72
N LEU A 257 4.97 5.56 8.47
CA LEU A 257 4.49 4.63 9.50
C LEU A 257 4.08 3.27 8.93
N THR A 258 3.24 3.25 7.90
CA THR A 258 2.77 2.00 7.30
C THR A 258 3.89 1.26 6.59
N ALA A 259 4.84 1.96 5.98
CA ALA A 259 6.03 1.34 5.38
C ALA A 259 6.93 0.68 6.44
N HIS A 260 7.10 1.31 7.60
CA HIS A 260 7.80 0.72 8.74
C HIS A 260 7.07 -0.54 9.26
N SER A 261 5.74 -0.47 9.41
CA SER A 261 4.92 -1.62 9.82
C SER A 261 5.03 -2.77 8.82
N LEU A 262 5.04 -2.47 7.51
CA LEU A 262 5.28 -3.47 6.47
C LEU A 262 6.66 -4.12 6.60
N ALA A 263 7.71 -3.33 6.83
CA ALA A 263 9.07 -3.86 7.01
C ALA A 263 9.12 -4.84 8.19
N ARG A 264 8.54 -4.49 9.33
CA ARG A 264 8.43 -5.39 10.50
C ARG A 264 7.62 -6.65 10.20
N GLY A 265 6.53 -6.54 9.46
CA GLY A 265 5.72 -7.68 9.02
C GLY A 265 6.54 -8.64 8.14
N ILE A 266 7.33 -8.11 7.22
CA ILE A 266 8.22 -8.89 6.35
C ILE A 266 9.34 -9.55 7.18
N GLU A 267 9.98 -8.83 8.10
CA GLU A 267 11.01 -9.37 8.99
C GLU A 267 10.47 -10.60 9.74
N TRP A 268 9.33 -10.46 10.40
CA TRP A 268 8.69 -11.56 11.12
C TRP A 268 8.33 -12.73 10.18
N PHE A 269 7.70 -12.44 9.05
CA PHE A 269 7.21 -13.47 8.13
C PHE A 269 8.34 -14.24 7.47
N THR A 270 9.38 -13.53 7.02
CA THR A 270 10.51 -14.11 6.29
C THR A 270 11.62 -14.63 7.20
N GLY A 271 11.70 -14.15 8.44
CA GLY A 271 12.81 -14.45 9.37
C GLY A 271 14.17 -13.89 8.92
N CYS A 272 14.17 -13.00 7.91
CA CYS A 272 15.42 -12.39 7.44
C CYS A 272 15.83 -11.24 8.36
N ASP A 273 17.13 -11.11 8.64
CA ASP A 273 17.68 -10.07 9.51
C ASP A 273 17.55 -8.67 8.86
N MET A 274 16.74 -7.82 9.46
CA MET A 274 16.53 -6.41 9.08
C MET A 274 17.29 -5.41 9.95
N THR A 275 18.27 -5.81 10.73
CA THR A 275 19.01 -4.91 11.65
C THR A 275 19.56 -3.67 10.93
N ALA A 276 20.03 -3.80 9.69
CA ALA A 276 20.52 -2.68 8.89
C ALA A 276 19.43 -1.63 8.58
N LEU A 277 18.17 -2.05 8.54
CA LEU A 277 17.04 -1.15 8.25
C LEU A 277 16.55 -0.40 9.50
N HIS A 278 16.80 -0.90 10.70
CA HIS A 278 16.28 -0.30 11.94
C HIS A 278 16.77 1.14 12.15
N GLY A 279 18.05 1.42 11.84
CA GLY A 279 18.61 2.77 11.91
C GLY A 279 17.87 3.77 10.99
N PRO A 280 17.87 3.54 9.66
CA PRO A 280 17.13 4.37 8.70
C PRO A 280 15.64 4.51 9.01
N ALA A 281 14.98 3.44 9.45
CA ALA A 281 13.57 3.49 9.83
C ALA A 281 13.31 4.42 11.02
N ASN A 282 14.10 4.28 12.09
CA ASN A 282 14.01 5.13 13.26
C ASN A 282 14.31 6.60 12.92
N GLN A 283 15.36 6.85 12.14
CA GLN A 283 15.72 8.20 11.70
C GLN A 283 14.59 8.85 10.89
N MET A 284 13.98 8.11 9.96
CA MET A 284 12.83 8.59 9.18
C MET A 284 11.68 8.98 10.12
N LEU A 285 11.24 8.09 10.99
CA LEU A 285 10.10 8.35 11.89
C LEU A 285 10.38 9.50 12.85
N GLN A 286 11.59 9.59 13.41
CA GLN A 286 12.01 10.70 14.27
C GLN A 286 12.02 12.05 13.52
N THR A 287 12.49 12.06 12.27
CA THR A 287 12.53 13.27 11.45
C THR A 287 11.12 13.77 11.14
N TRP A 288 10.21 12.87 10.72
CA TRP A 288 8.81 13.22 10.48
C TRP A 288 8.10 13.67 11.77
N GLY A 289 8.33 12.97 12.90
CA GLY A 289 7.79 13.35 14.20
C GLY A 289 8.27 14.72 14.67
N ARG A 290 9.57 15.00 14.56
CA ARG A 290 10.18 16.28 14.94
C ARG A 290 9.62 17.45 14.13
N ILE A 291 9.55 17.31 12.79
CA ILE A 291 9.05 18.37 11.91
C ILE A 291 7.54 18.58 12.12
N GLY A 292 6.77 17.50 12.24
CA GLY A 292 5.33 17.53 12.52
C GLY A 292 4.98 17.99 13.93
N ARG A 293 5.94 17.96 14.86
CA ARG A 293 5.72 18.13 16.31
C ARG A 293 4.69 17.15 16.86
N ILE A 294 4.78 15.90 16.41
CA ILE A 294 3.92 14.79 16.82
C ILE A 294 4.79 13.70 17.46
N SER A 295 4.20 12.96 18.41
CA SER A 295 4.85 11.77 18.95
C SER A 295 4.61 10.60 18.00
N VAL A 296 5.68 10.08 17.42
CA VAL A 296 5.64 8.86 16.62
C VAL A 296 6.26 7.76 17.47
N ALA A 297 5.42 6.85 17.98
CA ALA A 297 5.90 5.73 18.79
C ALA A 297 6.63 4.73 17.87
N THR A 298 7.92 4.55 18.09
CA THR A 298 8.70 3.41 17.57
C THR A 298 8.57 2.27 18.58
N ARG A 299 7.60 1.37 18.39
CA ARG A 299 7.47 0.14 19.20
C ARG A 299 8.21 -1.01 18.55
#